data_2e83c63d84fc1c3206ee4f0bd23248f1
#
_entry.id   2e83c63d84fc1c3206ee4f0bd23248f1
#
_cell.length_a   1.000
_cell.length_b   1.000
_cell.length_c   1.000
_cell.angle_alpha   90.00
_cell.angle_beta   90.00
_cell.angle_gamma   90.00
#
_symmetry.space_group_name_H-M   'P 1'
#
loop_
_entity.id
_entity.type
_entity.pdbx_description
1 polymer ?
#
loop_
_entity_poly.entity_id
_entity_poly.type
_entity_poly.pdbx_seq_one_letter_code
_entity_poly.pdbx_strand_id
1 'polypeptide(L)'
;MIAHSGKYRKKNGQRGYVMMNNFIFENKTKVYFGKGGVKEYLGGLLANFGETVMLAYGGGSIKCNGVYDEIMGILNAQGKCVVEFSGIMSNPTYAKVQDGAKLAHENHVDLILAVGGGSVSDCCKVISAQANLNEDIWEMQYTKHTLPTKFIPLGTIVTVFGTGSEMNNGAVITREEKKIKGALWGAQAEFAFLAPSLFAVRSHAAGHLRRVRHAEPRDGNLLRQAG
;
A
#
# COMPACT_ATOMS: atom_id res chain seq x y z
N MET A 1 10.26 14.86 1.62
CA MET A 1 9.70 15.98 2.42
C MET A 1 10.59 16.18 3.63
N ILE A 2 11.42 17.22 3.63
CA ILE A 2 12.35 17.51 4.74
C ILE A 2 11.61 18.44 5.70
N ALA A 3 11.22 17.91 6.85
CA ALA A 3 10.64 18.71 7.91
C ALA A 3 11.77 19.44 8.64
N HIS A 4 11.83 20.76 8.51
CA HIS A 4 12.68 21.58 9.37
C HIS A 4 12.08 21.61 10.78
N SER A 5 12.80 21.03 11.74
CA SER A 5 12.48 21.12 13.16
C SER A 5 12.64 22.56 13.65
N GLY A 6 11.54 23.26 13.84
CA GLY A 6 11.52 24.53 14.53
C GLY A 6 11.84 24.34 16.01
N LYS A 7 12.91 24.97 16.53
CA LYS A 7 13.27 24.97 17.95
C LYS A 7 12.19 25.67 18.77
N TYR A 8 11.59 24.96 19.71
CA TYR A 8 10.71 25.53 20.72
C TYR A 8 11.51 26.44 21.67
N ARG A 9 11.20 27.72 21.70
CA ARG A 9 11.67 28.62 22.75
C ARG A 9 10.49 28.92 23.69
N LYS A 10 10.52 28.35 24.89
CA LYS A 10 9.60 28.74 25.97
C LYS A 10 9.92 30.15 26.39
N LYS A 11 9.00 31.10 26.24
CA LYS A 11 8.97 32.35 26.95
C LYS A 11 7.66 32.43 27.72
N ASN A 12 7.82 32.56 29.04
CA ASN A 12 6.82 33.08 29.99
C ASN A 12 5.39 32.48 29.87
N GLY A 13 5.18 31.26 30.35
CA GLY A 13 3.87 30.78 30.82
C GLY A 13 2.66 30.80 29.87
N GLN A 14 2.76 31.39 28.71
CA GLN A 14 1.69 31.43 27.71
C GLN A 14 1.83 30.20 26.77
N ARG A 15 0.74 29.47 26.61
CA ARG A 15 0.64 28.45 25.57
C ARG A 15 0.76 29.15 24.20
N GLY A 16 1.97 29.11 23.62
CA GLY A 16 2.18 29.61 22.28
C GLY A 16 1.42 28.68 21.31
N TYR A 17 0.47 29.20 20.58
CA TYR A 17 -0.10 28.53 19.43
C TYR A 17 1.01 28.43 18.38
N VAL A 18 1.32 27.20 17.94
CA VAL A 18 2.16 27.01 16.77
C VAL A 18 1.32 27.46 15.58
N MET A 19 1.65 28.61 15.04
CA MET A 19 1.08 29.03 13.75
C MET A 19 1.60 28.06 12.70
N MET A 20 0.73 27.24 12.15
CA MET A 20 1.07 26.40 10.99
C MET A 20 1.28 27.32 9.80
N ASN A 21 2.45 27.21 9.18
CA ASN A 21 2.70 27.88 7.92
C ASN A 21 1.75 27.31 6.86
N ASN A 22 1.40 28.11 5.86
CA ASN A 22 0.63 27.63 4.72
C ASN A 22 1.39 26.48 4.04
N PHE A 23 0.68 25.41 3.72
CA PHE A 23 1.24 24.29 2.97
C PHE A 23 0.21 23.81 1.93
N ILE A 24 0.73 23.20 0.86
CA ILE A 24 -0.08 22.51 -0.13
C ILE A 24 0.13 21.02 0.10
N PHE A 25 -0.96 20.28 0.21
CA PHE A 25 -0.96 18.81 0.23
C PHE A 25 -1.65 18.30 -1.01
N GLU A 26 -0.93 17.48 -1.77
CA GLU A 26 -1.47 16.78 -2.92
C GLU A 26 -1.10 15.30 -2.84
N ASN A 27 -2.06 14.43 -3.15
CA ASN A 27 -1.82 13.01 -3.27
C ASN A 27 -2.39 12.54 -4.61
N LYS A 28 -1.53 11.98 -5.47
CA LYS A 28 -1.94 11.57 -6.81
C LYS A 28 -2.84 10.34 -6.83
N THR A 29 -2.86 9.54 -5.75
CA THR A 29 -3.68 8.33 -5.70
C THR A 29 -5.16 8.68 -5.61
N LYS A 30 -5.94 8.26 -6.60
CA LYS A 30 -7.40 8.41 -6.59
C LYS A 30 -8.03 7.29 -5.77
N VAL A 31 -8.74 7.64 -4.70
CA VAL A 31 -9.33 6.67 -3.78
C VAL A 31 -10.81 6.46 -4.07
N TYR A 32 -11.18 5.19 -4.26
CA TYR A 32 -12.56 4.73 -4.38
C TYR A 32 -12.95 4.01 -3.10
N PHE A 33 -13.78 4.64 -2.29
CA PHE A 33 -14.21 4.10 -1.01
C PHE A 33 -15.67 3.66 -1.05
N GLY A 34 -15.94 2.44 -0.62
CA GLY A 34 -17.32 1.96 -0.47
C GLY A 34 -17.53 0.52 -0.92
N LYS A 35 -18.70 -0.01 -0.57
CA LYS A 35 -19.13 -1.36 -0.96
C LYS A 35 -19.46 -1.38 -2.45
N GLY A 36 -18.92 -2.36 -3.19
CA GLY A 36 -19.19 -2.54 -4.62
C GLY A 36 -18.40 -1.62 -5.54
N GLY A 37 -17.52 -0.75 -5.00
CA GLY A 37 -16.74 0.20 -5.81
C GLY A 37 -15.86 -0.47 -6.87
N VAL A 38 -15.30 -1.66 -6.59
CA VAL A 38 -14.53 -2.43 -7.56
C VAL A 38 -15.40 -2.76 -8.78
N LYS A 39 -16.59 -3.32 -8.56
CA LYS A 39 -17.53 -3.70 -9.62
C LYS A 39 -17.99 -2.48 -10.43
N GLU A 40 -18.20 -1.35 -9.77
CA GLU A 40 -18.72 -0.13 -10.39
C GLU A 40 -17.69 0.62 -11.23
N TYR A 41 -16.45 0.75 -10.72
CA TYR A 41 -15.47 1.68 -11.32
C TYR A 41 -14.30 1.00 -12.00
N LEU A 42 -13.92 -0.24 -11.63
CA LEU A 42 -12.68 -0.85 -12.14
C LEU A 42 -12.70 -0.99 -13.65
N GLY A 43 -13.81 -1.44 -14.25
CA GLY A 43 -13.91 -1.61 -15.70
C GLY A 43 -13.64 -0.32 -16.48
N GLY A 44 -14.21 0.80 -16.02
CA GLY A 44 -13.96 2.11 -16.64
C GLY A 44 -12.53 2.61 -16.47
N LEU A 45 -11.88 2.29 -15.35
CA LEU A 45 -10.48 2.65 -15.12
C LEU A 45 -9.54 1.86 -16.03
N LEU A 46 -9.80 0.58 -16.23
CA LEU A 46 -8.97 -0.30 -17.06
C LEU A 46 -8.87 0.18 -18.52
N ALA A 47 -9.85 0.92 -19.01
CA ALA A 47 -9.81 1.50 -20.36
C ALA A 47 -8.66 2.51 -20.56
N ASN A 48 -8.11 3.09 -19.49
CA ASN A 48 -7.00 4.04 -19.55
C ASN A 48 -5.62 3.37 -19.62
N PHE A 49 -5.55 2.05 -19.52
CA PHE A 49 -4.30 1.28 -19.50
C PHE A 49 -4.26 0.28 -20.66
N GLY A 50 -3.06 -0.14 -21.03
CA GLY A 50 -2.85 -1.13 -22.10
C GLY A 50 -3.51 -2.48 -21.85
N GLU A 51 -3.25 -3.44 -22.70
CA GLU A 51 -3.98 -4.72 -22.73
C GLU A 51 -3.53 -5.69 -21.64
N THR A 52 -2.25 -5.66 -21.25
CA THR A 52 -1.68 -6.65 -20.34
C THR A 52 -1.70 -6.19 -18.90
N VAL A 53 -2.43 -6.91 -18.05
CA VAL A 53 -2.58 -6.61 -16.62
C VAL A 53 -1.96 -7.72 -15.79
N MET A 54 -0.99 -7.37 -14.94
CA MET A 54 -0.49 -8.29 -13.90
C MET A 54 -1.45 -8.25 -12.70
N LEU A 55 -2.13 -9.36 -12.43
CA LEU A 55 -2.94 -9.55 -11.23
C LEU A 55 -2.05 -10.13 -10.11
N ALA A 56 -1.61 -9.26 -9.19
CA ALA A 56 -0.70 -9.61 -8.12
C ALA A 56 -1.43 -9.74 -6.77
N TYR A 57 -1.19 -10.87 -6.06
CA TYR A 57 -1.86 -11.13 -4.77
C TYR A 57 -1.04 -12.03 -3.86
N GLY A 58 -1.45 -12.14 -2.59
CA GLY A 58 -0.81 -12.97 -1.59
C GLY A 58 -1.14 -14.45 -1.72
N GLY A 59 -1.60 -15.05 -0.64
CA GLY A 59 -2.10 -16.44 -0.63
C GLY A 59 -3.49 -16.56 -1.24
N GLY A 60 -4.09 -17.74 -1.12
CA GLY A 60 -5.38 -18.05 -1.74
C GLY A 60 -6.63 -17.39 -1.17
N SER A 61 -6.52 -16.49 -0.19
CA SER A 61 -7.68 -15.88 0.50
C SER A 61 -8.64 -15.16 -0.44
N ILE A 62 -8.13 -14.49 -1.48
CA ILE A 62 -8.96 -13.79 -2.45
C ILE A 62 -9.76 -14.76 -3.35
N LYS A 63 -9.25 -15.98 -3.55
CA LYS A 63 -9.95 -17.04 -4.30
C LYS A 63 -11.08 -17.66 -3.45
N CYS A 64 -10.90 -17.74 -2.13
CA CYS A 64 -11.90 -18.30 -1.24
C CYS A 64 -13.08 -17.36 -0.95
N ASN A 65 -12.91 -16.05 -1.10
CA ASN A 65 -13.93 -15.05 -0.76
C ASN A 65 -14.61 -14.40 -1.97
N GLY A 66 -14.36 -14.91 -3.19
CA GLY A 66 -14.98 -14.45 -4.43
C GLY A 66 -14.38 -13.14 -5.02
N VAL A 67 -13.44 -12.51 -4.34
CA VAL A 67 -12.78 -11.27 -4.83
C VAL A 67 -12.02 -11.55 -6.13
N TYR A 68 -11.34 -12.71 -6.19
CA TYR A 68 -10.62 -13.10 -7.39
C TYR A 68 -11.56 -13.24 -8.60
N ASP A 69 -12.69 -13.94 -8.43
CA ASP A 69 -13.64 -14.19 -9.51
C ASP A 69 -14.30 -12.89 -9.99
N GLU A 70 -14.63 -11.97 -9.05
CA GLU A 70 -15.14 -10.64 -9.39
C GLU A 70 -14.15 -9.85 -10.24
N ILE A 71 -12.88 -9.80 -9.85
CA ILE A 71 -11.84 -9.06 -10.59
C ILE A 71 -11.57 -9.70 -11.95
N MET A 72 -11.44 -11.03 -12.00
CA MET A 72 -11.22 -11.76 -13.26
C MET A 72 -12.39 -11.57 -14.23
N GLY A 73 -13.63 -11.58 -13.73
CA GLY A 73 -14.81 -11.28 -14.54
C GLY A 73 -14.75 -9.90 -15.18
N ILE A 74 -14.30 -8.88 -14.43
CA ILE A 74 -14.15 -7.52 -14.94
C ILE A 74 -13.00 -7.44 -15.95
N LEU A 75 -11.84 -8.03 -15.66
CA LEU A 75 -10.68 -8.04 -16.56
C LEU A 75 -11.03 -8.70 -17.91
N ASN A 76 -11.69 -9.86 -17.86
CA ASN A 76 -12.13 -10.58 -19.04
C ASN A 76 -13.17 -9.80 -19.86
N ALA A 77 -14.14 -9.15 -19.19
CA ALA A 77 -15.14 -8.32 -19.83
C ALA A 77 -14.53 -7.10 -20.54
N GLN A 78 -13.38 -6.64 -20.08
CA GLN A 78 -12.59 -5.55 -20.70
C GLN A 78 -11.56 -6.06 -21.71
N GLY A 79 -11.55 -7.35 -22.04
CA GLY A 79 -10.61 -7.94 -23.00
C GLY A 79 -9.15 -7.90 -22.58
N LYS A 80 -8.86 -7.82 -21.26
CA LYS A 80 -7.47 -7.74 -20.77
C LYS A 80 -6.79 -9.10 -20.77
N CYS A 81 -5.53 -9.12 -21.20
CA CYS A 81 -4.63 -10.25 -21.04
C CYS A 81 -4.11 -10.26 -19.59
N VAL A 82 -4.36 -11.35 -18.85
CA VAL A 82 -4.03 -11.40 -17.42
C VAL A 82 -2.79 -12.24 -17.18
N VAL A 83 -1.79 -11.65 -16.55
CA VAL A 83 -0.59 -12.31 -16.05
C VAL A 83 -0.73 -12.46 -14.54
N GLU A 84 -0.93 -13.68 -14.03
CA GLU A 84 -1.07 -13.90 -12.59
C GLU A 84 0.30 -13.92 -11.88
N PHE A 85 0.39 -13.21 -10.76
CA PHE A 85 1.53 -13.23 -9.85
C PHE A 85 1.06 -13.40 -8.41
N SER A 86 1.14 -14.63 -7.92
CA SER A 86 0.65 -15.04 -6.60
C SER A 86 1.77 -15.33 -5.60
N GLY A 87 1.39 -15.62 -4.36
CA GLY A 87 2.33 -16.04 -3.32
C GLY A 87 3.16 -14.91 -2.72
N ILE A 88 2.70 -13.66 -2.79
CA ILE A 88 3.33 -12.56 -2.07
C ILE A 88 3.05 -12.75 -0.57
N MET A 89 4.10 -12.99 0.21
CA MET A 89 4.01 -13.26 1.64
C MET A 89 3.94 -11.97 2.47
N SER A 90 3.56 -12.10 3.73
CA SER A 90 3.80 -11.05 4.72
C SER A 90 5.31 -10.80 4.85
N ASN A 91 5.75 -9.55 4.88
CA ASN A 91 7.15 -9.16 4.74
C ASN A 91 7.75 -9.68 3.42
N PRO A 92 7.37 -9.11 2.28
CA PRO A 92 7.79 -9.59 0.99
C PRO A 92 9.32 -9.57 0.85
N THR A 93 9.85 -10.64 0.24
CA THR A 93 11.28 -10.80 0.04
C THR A 93 11.75 -10.09 -1.23
N TYR A 94 13.01 -9.72 -1.27
CA TYR A 94 13.61 -9.11 -2.45
C TYR A 94 13.64 -10.09 -3.64
N ALA A 95 13.86 -11.38 -3.38
CA ALA A 95 13.74 -12.41 -4.42
C ALA A 95 12.36 -12.41 -5.07
N LYS A 96 11.28 -12.32 -4.25
CA LYS A 96 9.91 -12.24 -4.78
C LYS A 96 9.67 -11.00 -5.64
N VAL A 97 10.28 -9.86 -5.28
CA VAL A 97 10.26 -8.65 -6.12
C VAL A 97 10.93 -8.88 -7.46
N GLN A 98 12.12 -9.51 -7.47
CA GLN A 98 12.86 -9.79 -8.71
C GLN A 98 12.08 -10.73 -9.63
N ASP A 99 11.47 -11.81 -9.09
CA ASP A 99 10.61 -12.72 -9.85
C ASP A 99 9.45 -11.97 -10.51
N GLY A 100 8.77 -11.10 -9.75
CA GLY A 100 7.66 -10.30 -10.26
C GLY A 100 8.08 -9.28 -11.31
N ALA A 101 9.23 -8.64 -11.11
CA ALA A 101 9.76 -7.66 -12.05
C ALA A 101 10.16 -8.32 -13.39
N LYS A 102 10.80 -9.48 -13.33
CA LYS A 102 11.13 -10.28 -14.51
C LYS A 102 9.87 -10.68 -15.26
N LEU A 103 8.86 -11.23 -14.55
CA LEU A 103 7.59 -11.64 -15.13
C LEU A 103 6.87 -10.44 -15.80
N ALA A 104 6.86 -9.27 -15.13
CA ALA A 104 6.24 -8.06 -15.67
C ALA A 104 6.95 -7.57 -16.94
N HIS A 105 8.28 -7.59 -16.94
CA HIS A 105 9.09 -7.18 -18.10
C HIS A 105 8.90 -8.12 -19.30
N GLU A 106 8.99 -9.43 -19.09
CA GLU A 106 8.87 -10.46 -20.14
C GLU A 106 7.48 -10.48 -20.80
N ASN A 107 6.44 -10.12 -20.07
CA ASN A 107 5.06 -10.09 -20.55
C ASN A 107 4.59 -8.67 -20.96
N HIS A 108 5.48 -7.69 -21.00
CA HIS A 108 5.14 -6.31 -21.36
C HIS A 108 3.91 -5.77 -20.61
N VAL A 109 3.91 -5.92 -19.27
CA VAL A 109 2.78 -5.54 -18.42
C VAL A 109 2.55 -4.03 -18.46
N ASP A 110 1.32 -3.64 -18.76
CA ASP A 110 0.88 -2.24 -18.86
C ASP A 110 0.32 -1.69 -17.54
N LEU A 111 -0.19 -2.57 -16.69
CA LEU A 111 -0.76 -2.24 -15.39
C LEU A 111 -0.50 -3.35 -14.39
N ILE A 112 -0.06 -3.02 -13.19
CA ILE A 112 -0.04 -3.96 -12.06
C ILE A 112 -1.27 -3.68 -11.19
N LEU A 113 -2.10 -4.71 -10.97
CA LEU A 113 -3.24 -4.65 -10.06
C LEU A 113 -2.92 -5.45 -8.79
N ALA A 114 -2.57 -4.76 -7.72
CA ALA A 114 -2.20 -5.34 -6.44
C ALA A 114 -3.45 -5.60 -5.59
N VAL A 115 -3.76 -6.87 -5.31
CA VAL A 115 -4.94 -7.26 -4.54
C VAL A 115 -4.52 -7.88 -3.22
N GLY A 116 -4.65 -7.11 -2.12
CA GLY A 116 -4.20 -7.59 -0.81
C GLY A 116 -4.05 -6.51 0.24
N GLY A 117 -3.21 -6.78 1.23
CA GLY A 117 -2.81 -5.81 2.25
C GLY A 117 -1.53 -5.07 1.88
N GLY A 118 -0.97 -4.31 2.83
CA GLY A 118 0.23 -3.50 2.63
C GLY A 118 1.44 -4.26 2.06
N SER A 119 1.64 -5.53 2.45
CA SER A 119 2.75 -6.34 1.92
C SER A 119 2.63 -6.60 0.42
N VAL A 120 1.41 -6.80 -0.09
CA VAL A 120 1.17 -6.97 -1.54
C VAL A 120 1.43 -5.63 -2.24
N SER A 121 0.90 -4.54 -1.71
CA SER A 121 1.13 -3.20 -2.25
C SER A 121 2.62 -2.85 -2.28
N ASP A 122 3.36 -3.10 -1.18
CA ASP A 122 4.79 -2.82 -1.08
C ASP A 122 5.59 -3.61 -2.12
N CYS A 123 5.31 -4.92 -2.26
CA CYS A 123 5.94 -5.75 -3.27
C CYS A 123 5.72 -5.20 -4.69
N CYS A 124 4.46 -4.88 -5.02
CA CYS A 124 4.07 -4.39 -6.34
C CYS A 124 4.65 -3.02 -6.68
N LYS A 125 4.80 -2.12 -5.71
CA LYS A 125 5.48 -0.83 -5.89
C LYS A 125 6.91 -1.00 -6.40
N VAL A 126 7.64 -1.93 -5.80
CA VAL A 126 9.03 -2.17 -6.16
C VAL A 126 9.13 -2.96 -7.47
N ILE A 127 8.24 -3.93 -7.70
CA ILE A 127 8.11 -4.62 -8.99
C ILE A 127 7.91 -3.61 -10.12
N SER A 128 6.97 -2.68 -9.97
CA SER A 128 6.66 -1.63 -10.96
C SER A 128 7.88 -0.80 -11.36
N ALA A 129 8.74 -0.50 -10.39
CA ALA A 129 9.99 0.22 -10.65
C ALA A 129 11.05 -0.69 -11.28
N GLN A 130 11.33 -1.85 -10.67
CA GLN A 130 12.39 -2.76 -11.07
C GLN A 130 12.20 -3.28 -12.49
N ALA A 131 10.97 -3.54 -12.92
CA ALA A 131 10.66 -4.05 -14.26
C ALA A 131 11.11 -3.10 -15.40
N ASN A 132 11.28 -1.81 -15.12
CA ASN A 132 11.75 -0.80 -16.06
C ASN A 132 13.23 -0.43 -15.91
N LEU A 133 13.96 -1.11 -15.01
CA LEU A 133 15.36 -0.82 -14.75
C LEU A 133 16.29 -1.89 -15.36
N ASN A 134 17.41 -1.42 -15.91
CA ASN A 134 18.51 -2.30 -16.36
C ASN A 134 19.50 -2.62 -15.23
N GLU A 135 19.25 -2.09 -14.03
CA GLU A 135 20.09 -2.27 -12.85
C GLU A 135 19.27 -2.68 -11.63
N ASP A 136 19.94 -3.18 -10.61
CA ASP A 136 19.32 -3.59 -9.35
C ASP A 136 18.82 -2.36 -8.57
N ILE A 137 17.51 -2.30 -8.26
CA ILE A 137 16.90 -1.17 -7.57
C ILE A 137 17.43 -1.00 -6.14
N TRP A 138 17.87 -2.07 -5.50
CA TRP A 138 18.46 -2.00 -4.17
C TRP A 138 19.81 -1.28 -4.22
N GLU A 139 20.68 -1.67 -5.16
CA GLU A 139 21.97 -1.01 -5.38
C GLU A 139 21.79 0.45 -5.83
N MET A 140 20.81 0.71 -6.68
CA MET A 140 20.45 2.06 -7.10
C MET A 140 20.13 2.96 -5.91
N GLN A 141 19.29 2.49 -4.96
CA GLN A 141 18.83 3.33 -3.85
C GLN A 141 19.79 3.35 -2.66
N TYR A 142 20.39 2.22 -2.30
CA TYR A 142 21.27 2.13 -1.11
C TYR A 142 22.73 2.47 -1.37
N THR A 143 23.24 2.24 -2.58
CA THR A 143 24.64 2.48 -2.91
C THR A 143 24.82 3.75 -3.71
N LYS A 144 23.98 3.95 -4.75
CA LYS A 144 24.09 5.14 -5.62
C LYS A 144 23.25 6.33 -5.13
N HIS A 145 22.38 6.13 -4.15
CA HIS A 145 21.46 7.15 -3.60
C HIS A 145 20.61 7.85 -4.67
N THR A 146 20.18 7.10 -5.70
CA THR A 146 19.32 7.57 -6.77
C THR A 146 17.97 6.87 -6.72
N LEU A 147 16.94 7.48 -7.33
CA LEU A 147 15.57 6.96 -7.33
C LEU A 147 15.12 6.60 -8.75
N PRO A 148 14.27 5.58 -8.90
CA PRO A 148 13.68 5.24 -10.19
C PRO A 148 12.74 6.35 -10.66
N THR A 149 12.70 6.57 -11.97
CA THR A 149 11.86 7.59 -12.61
C THR A 149 10.79 6.99 -13.53
N LYS A 150 10.90 5.70 -13.87
CA LYS A 150 9.96 5.00 -14.73
C LYS A 150 9.29 3.88 -13.95
N PHE A 151 7.98 3.76 -14.11
CA PHE A 151 7.15 2.82 -13.39
C PHE A 151 6.11 2.20 -14.32
N ILE A 152 5.79 0.93 -14.12
CA ILE A 152 4.54 0.38 -14.62
C ILE A 152 3.41 0.98 -13.77
N PRO A 153 2.33 1.52 -14.35
CA PRO A 153 1.17 1.98 -13.60
C PRO A 153 0.69 0.95 -12.57
N LEU A 154 0.30 1.41 -11.38
CA LEU A 154 -0.11 0.57 -10.27
C LEU A 154 -1.51 0.94 -9.80
N GLY A 155 -2.41 -0.03 -9.73
CA GLY A 155 -3.67 0.05 -9.02
C GLY A 155 -3.67 -0.85 -7.80
N THR A 156 -4.37 -0.48 -6.73
CA THR A 156 -4.48 -1.30 -5.53
C THR A 156 -5.92 -1.60 -5.16
N ILE A 157 -6.21 -2.85 -4.80
CA ILE A 157 -7.48 -3.26 -4.19
C ILE A 157 -7.15 -3.78 -2.80
N VAL A 158 -7.41 -2.94 -1.80
CA VAL A 158 -6.99 -3.19 -0.42
C VAL A 158 -7.98 -4.12 0.27
N THR A 159 -7.49 -5.28 0.71
CA THR A 159 -8.28 -6.29 1.45
C THR A 159 -7.99 -6.29 2.95
N VAL A 160 -6.96 -5.59 3.41
CA VAL A 160 -6.60 -5.44 4.83
C VAL A 160 -6.03 -4.04 5.05
N PHE A 161 -6.70 -3.24 5.86
CA PHE A 161 -6.25 -1.90 6.23
C PHE A 161 -5.23 -1.91 7.37
N GLY A 162 -4.44 -0.86 7.46
CA GLY A 162 -3.58 -0.58 8.61
C GLY A 162 -2.27 0.11 8.28
N THR A 163 -1.77 0.01 7.05
CA THR A 163 -0.46 0.56 6.69
C THR A 163 -0.52 1.86 5.91
N GLY A 164 -1.65 2.15 5.23
CA GLY A 164 -1.74 3.29 4.32
C GLY A 164 -0.81 3.18 3.11
N SER A 165 -0.32 1.96 2.83
CA SER A 165 0.64 1.72 1.75
C SER A 165 0.08 2.10 0.37
N GLU A 166 -1.21 2.04 0.19
CA GLU A 166 -1.91 2.44 -1.04
C GLU A 166 -1.80 3.95 -1.34
N MET A 167 -1.46 4.76 -0.33
CA MET A 167 -1.43 6.23 -0.42
C MET A 167 -0.02 6.82 -0.48
N ASN A 168 1.01 5.99 -0.57
CA ASN A 168 2.41 6.44 -0.61
C ASN A 168 3.25 5.58 -1.57
N ASN A 169 4.50 5.98 -1.82
CA ASN A 169 5.45 5.27 -2.67
C ASN A 169 6.54 4.51 -1.91
N GLY A 170 6.52 4.52 -0.57
CA GLY A 170 7.43 3.75 0.26
C GLY A 170 7.02 2.28 0.33
N ALA A 171 7.98 1.38 0.31
CA ALA A 171 7.78 -0.06 0.40
C ALA A 171 8.80 -0.69 1.37
N VAL A 172 8.37 -1.62 2.20
CA VAL A 172 9.27 -2.32 3.12
C VAL A 172 9.52 -3.73 2.61
N ILE A 173 10.77 -3.98 2.20
CA ILE A 173 11.19 -5.25 1.58
C ILE A 173 12.28 -5.90 2.43
N THR A 174 12.25 -7.23 2.53
CA THR A 174 13.26 -8.02 3.22
C THR A 174 14.26 -8.59 2.21
N ARG A 175 15.53 -8.22 2.31
CA ARG A 175 16.61 -8.85 1.55
C ARG A 175 17.25 -9.93 2.40
N GLU A 176 16.81 -11.16 2.19
CA GLU A 176 17.16 -12.31 3.03
C GLU A 176 18.65 -12.63 3.00
N GLU A 177 19.28 -12.54 1.84
CA GLU A 177 20.72 -12.76 1.65
C GLU A 177 21.59 -11.87 2.54
N LYS A 178 21.19 -10.61 2.68
CA LYS A 178 21.89 -9.61 3.51
C LYS A 178 21.31 -9.52 4.93
N LYS A 179 20.24 -10.26 5.25
CA LYS A 179 19.50 -10.20 6.53
C LYS A 179 19.02 -8.79 6.88
N ILE A 180 18.64 -8.00 5.89
CA ILE A 180 18.22 -6.61 6.03
C ILE A 180 16.73 -6.49 5.68
N LYS A 181 15.98 -5.79 6.52
CA LYS A 181 14.65 -5.29 6.20
C LYS A 181 14.76 -3.78 6.00
N GLY A 182 14.53 -3.34 4.77
CA GLY A 182 14.78 -1.95 4.37
C GLY A 182 13.60 -1.32 3.64
N ALA A 183 13.59 0.00 3.64
CA ALA A 183 12.64 0.77 2.87
C ALA A 183 13.18 1.03 1.46
N LEU A 184 12.37 0.74 0.46
CA LEU A 184 12.61 1.09 -0.94
C LEU A 184 11.51 2.05 -1.42
N TRP A 185 11.87 2.91 -2.36
CA TRP A 185 10.94 3.81 -3.01
C TRP A 185 10.56 3.25 -4.37
N GLY A 186 9.27 2.97 -4.55
CA GLY A 186 8.72 2.42 -5.78
C GLY A 186 7.65 3.33 -6.37
N ALA A 187 6.73 2.75 -7.14
CA ALA A 187 5.57 3.48 -7.66
C ALA A 187 4.60 3.90 -6.57
N GLN A 188 3.97 5.04 -6.75
CA GLN A 188 2.73 5.37 -6.04
C GLN A 188 1.55 4.88 -6.89
N ALA A 189 0.52 4.33 -6.24
CA ALA A 189 -0.66 3.87 -6.95
C ALA A 189 -1.39 5.03 -7.65
N GLU A 190 -1.87 4.79 -8.86
CA GLU A 190 -2.74 5.72 -9.60
C GLU A 190 -4.14 5.74 -8.99
N PHE A 191 -4.61 4.57 -8.56
CA PHE A 191 -5.90 4.43 -7.89
C PHE A 191 -5.84 3.35 -6.80
N ALA A 192 -6.72 3.50 -5.80
CA ALA A 192 -6.89 2.56 -4.71
C ALA A 192 -8.36 2.31 -4.42
N PHE A 193 -8.74 1.04 -4.33
CA PHE A 193 -10.06 0.63 -3.86
C PHE A 193 -10.01 0.25 -2.39
N LEU A 194 -10.82 0.93 -1.59
CA LEU A 194 -11.01 0.67 -0.17
C LEU A 194 -12.44 0.20 0.05
N ALA A 195 -12.66 -1.11 -0.08
CA ALA A 195 -14.01 -1.69 0.01
C ALA A 195 -14.21 -2.41 1.35
N PRO A 196 -14.99 -1.85 2.29
CA PRO A 196 -15.22 -2.47 3.61
C PRO A 196 -15.78 -3.89 3.55
N SER A 197 -16.54 -4.23 2.52
CA SER A 197 -17.09 -5.58 2.31
C SER A 197 -16.03 -6.66 2.04
N LEU A 198 -14.83 -6.29 1.59
CA LEU A 198 -13.74 -7.23 1.36
C LEU A 198 -13.02 -7.62 2.66
N PHE A 199 -13.33 -6.97 3.79
CA PHE A 199 -12.68 -7.17 5.10
C PHE A 199 -13.37 -8.16 6.02
N ALA A 200 -14.61 -8.56 5.72
CA ALA A 200 -15.45 -9.34 6.62
C ALA A 200 -14.93 -10.76 6.92
N VAL A 201 -13.88 -11.22 6.25
CA VAL A 201 -13.42 -12.62 6.33
C VAL A 201 -12.40 -12.87 7.46
N ARG A 202 -11.89 -11.84 8.15
CA ARG A 202 -10.86 -12.04 9.19
C ARG A 202 -11.37 -12.21 10.62
N SER A 203 -12.67 -12.14 10.89
CA SER A 203 -13.17 -12.12 12.28
C SER A 203 -13.21 -13.49 12.97
N HIS A 204 -13.02 -14.61 12.27
CA HIS A 204 -13.16 -15.93 12.88
C HIS A 204 -11.86 -16.71 13.11
N ALA A 205 -10.72 -16.30 12.56
CA ALA A 205 -9.46 -17.02 12.72
C ALA A 205 -8.39 -16.31 13.57
N ALA A 206 -8.61 -15.06 13.96
CA ALA A 206 -7.67 -14.30 14.80
C ALA A 206 -8.37 -13.84 16.08
N GLY A 207 -8.65 -14.77 16.97
CA GLY A 207 -9.19 -14.52 18.30
C GLY A 207 -8.23 -13.80 19.23
N HIS A 208 -7.56 -12.73 18.82
CA HIS A 208 -6.79 -11.84 19.71
C HIS A 208 -6.69 -10.44 19.12
N LEU A 209 -7.82 -9.83 18.82
CA LEU A 209 -7.86 -8.37 18.84
C LEU A 209 -7.90 -7.95 20.32
N ARG A 210 -6.77 -7.50 20.87
CA ARG A 210 -6.77 -6.73 22.11
C ARG A 210 -7.79 -5.60 21.92
N ARG A 211 -8.91 -5.68 22.64
CA ARG A 211 -9.78 -4.52 22.86
C ARG A 211 -8.88 -3.40 23.37
N VAL A 212 -8.68 -2.38 22.57
CA VAL A 212 -8.24 -1.09 23.08
C VAL A 212 -9.38 -0.65 23.99
N ARG A 213 -9.22 -0.87 25.28
CA ARG A 213 -10.09 -0.26 26.28
C ARG A 213 -9.84 1.23 26.16
N HIS A 214 -10.84 1.95 25.70
CA HIS A 214 -10.89 3.38 25.96
C HIS A 214 -10.82 3.51 27.48
N ALA A 215 -9.73 4.08 27.98
CA ALA A 215 -9.67 4.53 29.35
C ALA A 215 -10.66 5.68 29.45
N GLU A 216 -11.79 5.44 30.07
CA GLU A 216 -12.67 6.52 30.48
C GLU A 216 -11.87 7.49 31.38
N PRO A 217 -12.02 8.81 31.20
CA PRO A 217 -11.39 9.74 32.10
C PRO A 217 -11.93 9.46 33.52
N ARG A 218 -11.06 9.06 34.43
CA ARG A 218 -11.40 9.00 35.84
C ARG A 218 -11.71 10.43 36.28
N ASP A 219 -12.97 10.67 36.56
CA ASP A 219 -13.47 11.90 37.16
C ASP A 219 -12.66 12.21 38.41
N GLY A 220 -12.05 13.39 38.39
CA GLY A 220 -11.34 13.94 39.54
C GLY A 220 -12.32 14.23 40.69
N ASN A 221 -12.34 13.38 41.68
CA ASN A 221 -12.93 13.71 42.95
C ASN A 221 -12.07 13.13 44.09
N LEU A 222 -10.92 13.74 44.31
CA LEU A 222 -10.04 13.51 45.45
C LEU A 222 -9.46 14.84 45.96
N LEU A 223 -10.31 15.76 46.42
CA LEU A 223 -9.95 16.85 47.31
C LEU A 223 -11.18 17.31 48.07
N ARG A 224 -11.59 16.58 49.08
CA ARG A 224 -12.35 17.06 50.24
C ARG A 224 -12.29 16.02 51.34
N GLN A 225 -11.28 16.12 52.21
CA GLN A 225 -11.31 15.79 53.63
C GLN A 225 -9.89 15.93 54.17
N ALA A 226 -9.57 17.08 54.67
CA ALA A 226 -8.61 17.31 55.75
C ALA A 226 -8.83 18.74 56.22
N GLY A 227 -9.26 18.91 57.46
CA GLY A 227 -9.34 20.19 58.18
C GLY A 227 -10.45 20.15 59.15
#